data_d015ff8b5e4830ed63c81b13aae6d13c
#
_entry.id   d015ff8b5e4830ed63c81b13aae6d13c
#
_cell.length_a   1.000
_cell.length_b   1.000
_cell.length_c   1.000
_cell.angle_alpha   90.00
_cell.angle_beta   90.00
_cell.angle_gamma   90.00
#
_symmetry.space_group_name_H-M   'P 1'
#
loop_
_entity.id
_entity.type
_entity.pdbx_description
1 polymer ?
#
loop_
_entity_poly.entity_id
_entity_poly.type
_entity_poly.pdbx_seq_one_letter_code
_entity_poly.pdbx_strand_id
1 'polypeptide(L)'
;MSMSTASKSVQRRPGWRGDYGRVAKFTEATAEDFIARRHIRSGARVLDVACGTGNLAIPAARAGAEVAGIDIAPNLLDQARLRANREGVNVDFQEGDAETLPYQTGAFDLVVTMFGAMFAPRPDIVARELLRVCRAGGQVTMANWTPAGFVGELFRITGRHVAPVAGAPSPLQWGDEATVRERLASRTTDVQTTRLMAELKFPFSVAETIDHYGPTVRAFAALSQEAQAGLRQDLESLYIRQNAATDGTTIIAAEYLEVVATRS
;
A
#
# COMPACT_ATOMS: atom_id res chain seq x y z
N MET A 1 -2.06 13.89 -23.77
CA MET A 1 -3.52 13.83 -23.62
C MET A 1 -3.86 12.75 -22.62
N SER A 2 -4.54 13.15 -21.64
CA SER A 2 -4.72 12.77 -20.24
C SER A 2 -5.41 11.41 -20.03
N MET A 3 -4.67 10.30 -19.90
CA MET A 3 -5.15 9.01 -19.37
C MET A 3 -5.32 9.03 -17.83
N SER A 4 -4.98 10.16 -17.19
CA SER A 4 -4.91 10.37 -15.75
C SER A 4 -6.28 10.51 -15.06
N THR A 5 -7.30 11.00 -15.75
CA THR A 5 -8.60 11.34 -15.14
C THR A 5 -9.51 10.13 -14.89
N ALA A 6 -9.43 9.08 -15.70
CA ALA A 6 -10.29 7.90 -15.54
C ALA A 6 -9.93 7.06 -14.31
N SER A 7 -8.63 6.85 -14.04
CA SER A 7 -8.19 6.10 -12.84
C SER A 7 -8.45 6.90 -11.56
N LYS A 8 -8.17 8.21 -11.58
CA LYS A 8 -8.45 9.11 -10.44
C LYS A 8 -9.95 9.31 -10.19
N SER A 9 -10.79 9.33 -11.26
CA SER A 9 -12.24 9.41 -11.11
C SER A 9 -12.87 8.13 -10.56
N VAL A 10 -12.25 6.99 -10.81
CA VAL A 10 -12.64 5.71 -10.19
C VAL A 10 -12.33 5.75 -8.69
N GLN A 11 -11.22 6.35 -8.28
CA GLN A 11 -10.84 6.49 -6.86
C GLN A 11 -11.73 7.49 -6.08
N ARG A 12 -12.26 8.53 -6.74
CA ARG A 12 -13.15 9.55 -6.12
C ARG A 12 -14.64 9.22 -6.13
N ARG A 13 -15.09 8.07 -6.68
CA ARG A 13 -16.52 7.75 -6.71
C ARG A 13 -17.06 7.41 -5.31
N PRO A 14 -18.27 7.88 -4.93
CA PRO A 14 -18.92 7.60 -3.65
C PRO A 14 -19.11 6.10 -3.32
N GLY A 15 -18.91 5.20 -4.28
CA GLY A 15 -18.94 3.73 -4.11
C GLY A 15 -17.62 3.10 -3.69
N TRP A 16 -16.56 3.89 -3.46
CA TRP A 16 -15.25 3.42 -2.95
C TRP A 16 -15.26 3.06 -1.46
N ARG A 17 -16.41 2.69 -0.96
CA ARG A 17 -16.62 2.14 0.39
C ARG A 17 -16.28 0.64 0.47
N GLY A 18 -15.40 0.15 -0.37
CA GLY A 18 -14.71 -1.11 -0.10
C GLY A 18 -13.92 -0.90 1.19
N ASP A 19 -14.10 -1.79 2.14
CA ASP A 19 -13.64 -1.68 3.52
C ASP A 19 -12.09 -1.79 3.61
N TYR A 20 -11.36 -0.87 2.93
CA TYR A 20 -9.90 -0.81 3.02
C TYR A 20 -9.43 -0.61 4.45
N GLY A 21 -10.26 -0.02 5.32
CA GLY A 21 -9.99 0.04 6.75
C GLY A 21 -9.94 -1.35 7.40
N ARG A 22 -10.72 -2.33 6.92
CA ARG A 22 -10.58 -3.73 7.35
C ARG A 22 -9.33 -4.38 6.80
N VAL A 23 -9.02 -4.15 5.51
CA VAL A 23 -7.79 -4.69 4.89
C VAL A 23 -6.55 -4.16 5.61
N ALA A 24 -6.54 -2.88 5.97
CA ALA A 24 -5.44 -2.25 6.71
C ALA A 24 -5.12 -2.97 8.03
N LYS A 25 -6.13 -3.50 8.74
CA LYS A 25 -5.92 -4.25 9.98
C LYS A 25 -5.05 -5.49 9.80
N PHE A 26 -5.13 -6.16 8.66
CA PHE A 26 -4.34 -7.36 8.40
C PHE A 26 -2.87 -7.08 8.12
N THR A 27 -2.49 -5.82 7.94
CA THR A 27 -1.11 -5.39 7.71
C THR A 27 -0.54 -4.56 8.88
N GLU A 28 -1.28 -4.38 9.98
CA GLU A 28 -0.84 -3.57 11.12
C GLU A 28 0.46 -4.09 11.74
N ALA A 29 0.57 -5.39 12.00
CA ALA A 29 1.79 -5.98 12.56
C ALA A 29 2.99 -5.78 11.63
N THR A 30 2.80 -5.96 10.31
CA THR A 30 3.85 -5.70 9.31
C THR A 30 4.27 -4.23 9.31
N ALA A 31 3.33 -3.31 9.50
CA ALA A 31 3.59 -1.87 9.56
C ALA A 31 4.36 -1.46 10.81
N GLU A 32 4.04 -2.05 11.97
CA GLU A 32 4.80 -1.86 13.21
C GLU A 32 6.25 -2.30 13.03
N ASP A 33 6.47 -3.51 12.51
CA ASP A 33 7.81 -4.04 12.23
C ASP A 33 8.56 -3.20 11.20
N PHE A 34 7.86 -2.74 10.16
CA PHE A 34 8.44 -1.86 9.14
C PHE A 34 8.95 -0.56 9.76
N ILE A 35 8.18 0.12 10.59
CA ILE A 35 8.59 1.35 11.26
C ILE A 35 9.69 1.09 12.30
N ALA A 36 9.60 0.02 13.08
CA ALA A 36 10.61 -0.33 14.09
C ALA A 36 12.02 -0.46 13.47
N ARG A 37 12.12 -1.01 12.26
CA ARG A 37 13.39 -1.12 11.52
C ARG A 37 13.97 0.23 11.06
N ARG A 38 13.20 1.32 11.11
CA ARG A 38 13.67 2.65 10.64
C ARG A 38 14.49 3.42 11.67
N HIS A 39 14.52 2.97 12.93
CA HIS A 39 15.27 3.64 14.02
C HIS A 39 15.02 5.15 14.04
N ILE A 40 13.75 5.56 14.02
CA ILE A 40 13.32 6.95 13.94
C ILE A 40 13.83 7.72 15.15
N ARG A 41 14.52 8.84 14.91
CA ARG A 41 14.96 9.74 15.97
C ARG A 41 13.80 10.61 16.42
N SER A 42 13.72 10.91 17.72
CA SER A 42 12.74 11.88 18.22
C SER A 42 12.91 13.23 17.51
N GLY A 43 11.80 13.83 17.10
CA GLY A 43 11.75 15.07 16.32
C GLY A 43 12.09 14.93 14.84
N ALA A 44 12.35 13.70 14.32
CA ALA A 44 12.51 13.50 12.88
C ALA A 44 11.19 13.79 12.15
N ARG A 45 11.28 14.49 11.02
CA ARG A 45 10.11 14.78 10.17
C ARG A 45 9.83 13.61 9.24
N VAL A 46 8.69 12.98 9.41
CA VAL A 46 8.28 11.79 8.66
C VAL A 46 7.04 12.09 7.83
N LEU A 47 7.04 11.68 6.56
CA LEU A 47 5.86 11.71 5.70
C LEU A 47 5.42 10.28 5.37
N ASP A 48 4.17 9.95 5.69
CA ASP A 48 3.51 8.72 5.25
C ASP A 48 2.65 9.01 4.01
N VAL A 49 3.04 8.47 2.84
CA VAL A 49 2.37 8.70 1.56
C VAL A 49 1.44 7.54 1.23
N ALA A 50 0.19 7.86 0.90
CA ALA A 50 -0.93 6.93 0.82
C ALA A 50 -1.14 6.22 2.18
N CYS A 51 -1.24 7.03 3.22
CA CYS A 51 -1.21 6.61 4.62
C CYS A 51 -2.44 5.79 5.06
N GLY A 52 -3.52 5.82 4.29
CA GLY A 52 -4.76 5.09 4.59
C GLY A 52 -5.28 5.40 5.99
N THR A 53 -5.38 4.37 6.83
CA THR A 53 -5.82 4.47 8.23
C THR A 53 -4.67 4.77 9.21
N GLY A 54 -3.49 5.16 8.73
CA GLY A 54 -2.35 5.59 9.55
C GLY A 54 -1.47 4.45 10.06
N ASN A 55 -1.41 3.33 9.36
CA ASN A 55 -0.64 2.15 9.79
C ASN A 55 0.86 2.41 9.96
N LEU A 56 1.47 3.32 9.17
CA LEU A 56 2.85 3.74 9.35
C LEU A 56 2.94 5.04 10.17
N ALA A 57 2.03 5.99 9.92
CA ALA A 57 2.05 7.30 10.54
C ALA A 57 1.93 7.22 12.08
N ILE A 58 1.03 6.40 12.59
CA ILE A 58 0.78 6.27 14.03
C ILE A 58 2.00 5.67 14.77
N PRO A 59 2.57 4.52 14.35
CA PRO A 59 3.79 4.00 14.96
C PRO A 59 4.97 4.96 14.86
N ALA A 60 5.11 5.71 13.75
CA ALA A 60 6.15 6.72 13.61
C ALA A 60 5.99 7.86 14.61
N ALA A 61 4.76 8.36 14.82
CA ALA A 61 4.46 9.37 15.83
C ALA A 61 4.70 8.83 17.26
N ARG A 62 4.36 7.58 17.51
CA ARG A 62 4.63 6.89 18.79
C ARG A 62 6.14 6.76 19.07
N ALA A 63 6.95 6.65 18.02
CA ALA A 63 8.42 6.68 18.12
C ALA A 63 9.00 8.10 18.35
N GLY A 64 8.15 9.13 18.45
CA GLY A 64 8.54 10.52 18.73
C GLY A 64 8.82 11.38 17.49
N ALA A 65 8.42 10.94 16.29
CA ALA A 65 8.52 11.74 15.07
C ALA A 65 7.48 12.86 14.99
N GLU A 66 7.80 13.91 14.22
CA GLU A 66 6.83 14.88 13.70
C GLU A 66 6.27 14.31 12.39
N VAL A 67 5.02 13.84 12.39
CA VAL A 67 4.46 13.06 11.29
C VAL A 67 3.38 13.80 10.53
N ALA A 68 3.52 13.82 9.21
CA ALA A 68 2.44 14.12 8.27
C ALA A 68 2.00 12.83 7.55
N GLY A 69 0.70 12.68 7.33
CA GLY A 69 0.10 11.59 6.55
C GLY A 69 -0.75 12.14 5.41
N ILE A 70 -0.58 11.63 4.20
CA ILE A 70 -1.35 12.06 3.04
C ILE A 70 -2.01 10.87 2.34
N ASP A 71 -3.30 10.99 2.04
CA ASP A 71 -4.06 9.99 1.29
C ASP A 71 -5.12 10.65 0.41
N ILE A 72 -5.50 9.99 -0.67
CA ILE A 72 -6.54 10.48 -1.59
C ILE A 72 -7.97 10.16 -1.09
N ALA A 73 -8.10 9.30 -0.08
CA ALA A 73 -9.36 8.78 0.44
C ALA A 73 -9.74 9.43 1.77
N PRO A 74 -10.62 10.47 1.81
CA PRO A 74 -10.96 11.18 3.03
C PRO A 74 -11.58 10.28 4.11
N ASN A 75 -12.33 9.27 3.73
CA ASN A 75 -12.92 8.30 4.67
C ASN A 75 -11.87 7.44 5.40
N LEU A 76 -10.69 7.21 4.82
CA LEU A 76 -9.57 6.54 5.50
C LEU A 76 -8.86 7.51 6.43
N LEU A 77 -8.69 8.76 6.02
CA LEU A 77 -8.11 9.80 6.87
C LEU A 77 -8.94 10.06 8.13
N ASP A 78 -10.27 10.00 8.02
CA ASP A 78 -11.14 10.13 9.20
C ASP A 78 -10.92 8.97 10.18
N GLN A 79 -10.74 7.75 9.69
CA GLN A 79 -10.38 6.61 10.54
C GLN A 79 -8.97 6.77 11.14
N ALA A 80 -8.00 7.29 10.36
CA ALA A 80 -6.64 7.56 10.84
C ALA A 80 -6.63 8.58 11.99
N ARG A 81 -7.39 9.69 11.86
CA ARG A 81 -7.55 10.71 12.92
C ARG A 81 -8.16 10.10 14.18
N LEU A 82 -9.21 9.29 14.04
CA LEU A 82 -9.84 8.61 15.19
C LEU A 82 -8.87 7.64 15.88
N ARG A 83 -8.03 6.91 15.12
CA ARG A 83 -7.00 6.03 15.69
C ARG A 83 -5.93 6.82 16.41
N ALA A 84 -5.35 7.84 15.79
CA ALA A 84 -4.33 8.68 16.39
C ALA A 84 -4.81 9.31 17.71
N ASN A 85 -6.05 9.81 17.74
CA ASN A 85 -6.67 10.36 18.95
C ASN A 85 -6.80 9.31 20.06
N ARG A 86 -7.22 8.07 19.73
CA ARG A 86 -7.33 6.98 20.72
C ARG A 86 -5.98 6.56 21.29
N GLU A 87 -4.93 6.62 20.47
CA GLU A 87 -3.57 6.28 20.87
C GLU A 87 -2.81 7.47 21.49
N GLY A 88 -3.44 8.66 21.57
CA GLY A 88 -2.84 9.85 22.17
C GLY A 88 -1.65 10.40 21.41
N VAL A 89 -1.56 10.17 20.10
CA VAL A 89 -0.48 10.68 19.25
C VAL A 89 -0.97 11.75 18.29
N ASN A 90 -0.08 12.68 17.92
CA ASN A 90 -0.38 13.74 16.98
C ASN A 90 0.20 13.45 15.60
N VAL A 91 -0.66 13.47 14.58
CA VAL A 91 -0.29 13.32 13.16
C VAL A 91 -1.09 14.30 12.33
N ASP A 92 -0.42 15.04 11.44
CA ASP A 92 -1.07 15.95 10.49
C ASP A 92 -1.57 15.15 9.26
N PHE A 93 -2.85 14.77 9.27
CA PHE A 93 -3.48 14.05 8.17
C PHE A 93 -4.14 14.98 7.17
N GLN A 94 -3.72 14.90 5.89
CA GLN A 94 -4.21 15.73 4.80
C GLN A 94 -4.71 14.88 3.61
N GLU A 95 -5.77 15.34 2.94
CA GLU A 95 -6.17 14.80 1.64
C GLU A 95 -5.20 15.26 0.56
N GLY A 96 -4.72 14.32 -0.27
CA GLY A 96 -3.83 14.66 -1.38
C GLY A 96 -3.42 13.48 -2.22
N ASP A 97 -2.70 13.77 -3.29
CA ASP A 97 -2.32 12.83 -4.33
C ASP A 97 -0.80 12.59 -4.27
N ALA A 98 -0.39 11.31 -4.21
CA ALA A 98 1.01 10.90 -4.24
C ALA A 98 1.78 11.38 -5.48
N GLU A 99 1.06 11.72 -6.56
CA GLU A 99 1.63 12.27 -7.78
C GLU A 99 1.86 13.79 -7.75
N THR A 100 1.39 14.48 -6.68
CA THR A 100 1.53 15.94 -6.53
C THR A 100 1.48 16.26 -5.02
N LEU A 101 2.60 16.01 -4.34
CA LEU A 101 2.70 16.21 -2.90
C LEU A 101 2.76 17.70 -2.56
N PRO A 102 1.89 18.22 -1.66
CA PRO A 102 1.80 19.65 -1.35
C PRO A 102 2.90 20.12 -0.38
N TYR A 103 4.09 19.54 -0.45
CA TYR A 103 5.21 19.84 0.43
C TYR A 103 6.40 20.39 -0.36
N GLN A 104 7.22 21.18 0.31
CA GLN A 104 8.45 21.73 -0.28
C GLN A 104 9.49 20.63 -0.50
N THR A 105 10.42 20.87 -1.42
CA THR A 105 11.57 20.00 -1.65
C THR A 105 12.40 19.88 -0.38
N GLY A 106 12.73 18.65 0.02
CA GLY A 106 13.56 18.38 1.19
C GLY A 106 12.88 18.62 2.54
N ALA A 107 11.55 18.62 2.58
CA ALA A 107 10.80 18.87 3.80
C ALA A 107 10.92 17.77 4.86
N PHE A 108 11.23 16.52 4.48
CA PHE A 108 11.20 15.37 5.38
C PHE A 108 12.54 14.65 5.48
N ASP A 109 12.82 14.13 6.67
CA ASP A 109 14.00 13.29 6.94
C ASP A 109 13.78 11.86 6.45
N LEU A 110 12.54 11.37 6.57
CA LEU A 110 12.09 10.04 6.16
C LEU A 110 10.74 10.14 5.43
N VAL A 111 10.64 9.53 4.26
CA VAL A 111 9.39 9.37 3.53
C VAL A 111 9.05 7.90 3.47
N VAL A 112 7.86 7.51 3.91
CA VAL A 112 7.42 6.12 3.96
C VAL A 112 6.16 5.90 3.14
N THR A 113 6.01 4.70 2.57
CA THR A 113 4.77 4.23 1.98
C THR A 113 4.71 2.71 2.01
N MET A 114 3.56 2.13 2.35
CA MET A 114 3.36 0.69 2.38
C MET A 114 2.06 0.31 1.69
N PHE A 115 2.18 -0.47 0.60
CA PHE A 115 1.06 -1.04 -0.16
C PHE A 115 0.04 -0.04 -0.71
N GLY A 116 0.31 1.27 -0.65
CA GLY A 116 -0.61 2.33 -1.08
C GLY A 116 -0.15 3.06 -2.34
N ALA A 117 1.00 3.75 -2.29
CA ALA A 117 1.50 4.57 -3.41
C ALA A 117 1.77 3.76 -4.70
N MET A 118 1.97 2.44 -4.59
CA MET A 118 2.12 1.54 -5.73
C MET A 118 0.91 1.52 -6.67
N PHE A 119 -0.26 1.93 -6.22
CA PHE A 119 -1.49 1.98 -7.02
C PHE A 119 -1.69 3.29 -7.80
N ALA A 120 -0.81 4.27 -7.63
CA ALA A 120 -0.89 5.50 -8.41
C ALA A 120 -0.58 5.23 -9.89
N PRO A 121 -1.34 5.84 -10.81
CA PRO A 121 -1.28 5.50 -12.23
C PRO A 121 0.01 5.96 -12.93
N ARG A 122 0.78 6.87 -12.33
CA ARG A 122 2.03 7.40 -12.92
C ARG A 122 3.22 7.15 -11.98
N PRO A 123 3.73 5.90 -11.92
CA PRO A 123 4.74 5.50 -10.94
C PRO A 123 6.02 6.33 -10.97
N ASP A 124 6.46 6.79 -12.16
CA ASP A 124 7.67 7.61 -12.29
C ASP A 124 7.47 9.04 -11.73
N ILE A 125 6.22 9.55 -11.74
CA ILE A 125 5.88 10.80 -11.08
C ILE A 125 5.90 10.60 -9.56
N VAL A 126 5.31 9.52 -9.08
CA VAL A 126 5.35 9.17 -7.65
C VAL A 126 6.80 9.05 -7.16
N ALA A 127 7.66 8.31 -7.85
CA ALA A 127 9.07 8.18 -7.48
C ALA A 127 9.77 9.54 -7.36
N ARG A 128 9.53 10.43 -8.33
CA ARG A 128 10.09 11.80 -8.30
C ARG A 128 9.57 12.62 -7.13
N GLU A 129 8.30 12.52 -6.81
CA GLU A 129 7.68 13.27 -5.70
C GLU A 129 8.18 12.76 -4.34
N LEU A 130 8.23 11.43 -4.13
CA LEU A 130 8.78 10.85 -2.91
C LEU A 130 10.23 11.33 -2.66
N LEU A 131 11.05 11.27 -3.70
CA LEU A 131 12.44 11.74 -3.62
C LEU A 131 12.55 13.26 -3.50
N ARG A 132 11.67 14.04 -4.14
CA ARG A 132 11.66 15.50 -4.06
C ARG A 132 11.42 16.00 -2.64
N VAL A 133 10.41 15.45 -1.96
CA VAL A 133 10.03 15.90 -0.62
C VAL A 133 10.95 15.37 0.48
N CYS A 134 11.70 14.30 0.22
CA CYS A 134 12.76 13.81 1.10
C CYS A 134 13.97 14.75 1.01
N ARG A 135 14.65 15.06 2.11
CA ARG A 135 15.89 15.88 2.07
C ARG A 135 17.09 15.09 1.52
N ALA A 136 18.13 15.79 1.09
CA ALA A 136 19.41 15.15 0.75
C ALA A 136 19.96 14.37 1.97
N GLY A 137 20.44 13.17 1.73
CA GLY A 137 20.86 12.21 2.77
C GLY A 137 19.71 11.65 3.61
N GLY A 138 18.46 12.02 3.34
CA GLY A 138 17.27 11.38 3.92
C GLY A 138 16.91 10.08 3.22
N GLN A 139 15.93 9.37 3.74
CA GLN A 139 15.52 8.06 3.22
C GLN A 139 14.09 8.08 2.69
N VAL A 140 13.88 7.41 1.57
CA VAL A 140 12.58 6.97 1.08
C VAL A 140 12.49 5.47 1.30
N THR A 141 11.51 5.01 2.07
CA THR A 141 11.33 3.58 2.35
C THR A 141 9.95 3.10 1.94
N MET A 142 9.90 1.96 1.28
CA MET A 142 8.67 1.44 0.69
C MET A 142 8.52 -0.05 0.96
N ALA A 143 7.27 -0.49 1.11
CA ALA A 143 6.90 -1.89 1.05
C ALA A 143 5.87 -2.09 -0.08
N ASN A 144 6.17 -3.00 -0.99
CA ASN A 144 5.37 -3.22 -2.20
C ASN A 144 5.19 -4.72 -2.44
N TRP A 145 3.97 -5.14 -2.79
CA TRP A 145 3.70 -6.54 -3.11
C TRP A 145 4.51 -7.00 -4.31
N THR A 146 5.12 -8.19 -4.21
CA THR A 146 5.91 -8.75 -5.30
C THR A 146 5.03 -9.45 -6.36
N PRO A 147 5.48 -9.47 -7.64
CA PRO A 147 4.77 -10.19 -8.70
C PRO A 147 4.68 -11.71 -8.47
N ALA A 148 5.67 -12.29 -7.78
CA ALA A 148 5.77 -13.74 -7.55
C ALA A 148 5.02 -14.20 -6.29
N GLY A 149 4.70 -13.28 -5.36
CA GLY A 149 4.02 -13.58 -4.10
C GLY A 149 2.51 -13.81 -4.25
N PHE A 150 1.86 -14.11 -3.14
CA PHE A 150 0.41 -14.36 -3.06
C PHE A 150 -0.41 -13.25 -3.71
N VAL A 151 -0.12 -11.98 -3.39
CA VAL A 151 -0.86 -10.84 -3.94
C VAL A 151 -0.63 -10.72 -5.45
N GLY A 152 0.58 -11.02 -5.95
CA GLY A 152 0.87 -11.09 -7.38
C GLY A 152 0.04 -12.16 -8.10
N GLU A 153 -0.09 -13.34 -7.50
CA GLU A 153 -0.93 -14.42 -8.01
C GLU A 153 -2.42 -14.03 -8.00
N LEU A 154 -2.89 -13.39 -6.92
CA LEU A 154 -4.25 -12.86 -6.82
C LEU A 154 -4.56 -11.84 -7.93
N PHE A 155 -3.64 -10.92 -8.22
CA PHE A 155 -3.79 -9.97 -9.32
C PHE A 155 -3.84 -10.66 -10.69
N ARG A 156 -3.03 -11.69 -10.90
CA ARG A 156 -3.01 -12.48 -12.15
C ARG A 156 -4.32 -13.26 -12.33
N ILE A 157 -4.85 -13.87 -11.27
CA ILE A 157 -6.15 -14.55 -11.29
C ILE A 157 -7.24 -13.52 -11.61
N THR A 158 -7.33 -12.45 -10.86
CA THR A 158 -8.34 -11.41 -11.07
C THR A 158 -8.28 -10.82 -12.49
N GLY A 159 -7.08 -10.59 -13.02
CA GLY A 159 -6.87 -10.06 -14.37
C GLY A 159 -7.31 -10.97 -15.51
N ARG A 160 -7.50 -12.28 -15.27
CA ARG A 160 -8.09 -13.21 -16.25
C ARG A 160 -9.60 -13.04 -16.38
N HIS A 161 -10.25 -12.58 -15.31
CA HIS A 161 -11.71 -12.40 -15.25
C HIS A 161 -12.13 -10.94 -15.46
N VAL A 162 -11.34 -10.00 -14.99
CA VAL A 162 -11.59 -8.56 -15.11
C VAL A 162 -10.43 -7.92 -15.85
N ALA A 163 -10.67 -7.45 -17.06
CA ALA A 163 -9.62 -6.82 -17.86
C ALA A 163 -9.01 -5.61 -17.11
N PRO A 164 -7.68 -5.53 -17.02
CA PRO A 164 -7.03 -4.37 -16.44
C PRO A 164 -7.35 -3.11 -17.25
N VAL A 165 -7.28 -1.95 -16.61
CA VAL A 165 -7.46 -0.67 -17.29
C VAL A 165 -6.38 -0.53 -18.36
N ALA A 166 -6.80 -0.36 -19.61
CA ALA A 166 -5.88 -0.26 -20.73
C ALA A 166 -4.86 0.86 -20.52
N GLY A 167 -3.58 0.55 -20.71
CA GLY A 167 -2.48 1.50 -20.58
C GLY A 167 -2.10 1.87 -19.14
N ALA A 168 -2.76 1.34 -18.10
CA ALA A 168 -2.32 1.51 -16.73
C ALA A 168 -1.17 0.55 -16.42
N PRO A 169 -0.05 1.03 -15.86
CA PRO A 169 1.04 0.13 -15.44
C PRO A 169 0.58 -0.76 -14.30
N SER A 170 1.10 -1.98 -14.24
CA SER A 170 0.83 -2.88 -13.12
C SER A 170 1.40 -2.29 -11.83
N PRO A 171 0.62 -2.20 -10.73
CA PRO A 171 1.14 -1.79 -9.44
C PRO A 171 2.26 -2.72 -8.93
N LEU A 172 2.28 -3.97 -9.34
CA LEU A 172 3.29 -4.96 -8.97
C LEU A 172 4.70 -4.64 -9.52
N GLN A 173 4.84 -3.70 -10.46
CA GLN A 173 6.15 -3.20 -10.90
C GLN A 173 6.96 -2.58 -9.74
N TRP A 174 6.31 -2.07 -8.70
CA TRP A 174 6.96 -1.59 -7.51
C TRP A 174 7.54 -2.70 -6.61
N GLY A 175 7.08 -3.93 -6.79
CA GLY A 175 7.61 -5.13 -6.14
C GLY A 175 8.63 -5.90 -6.99
N ASP A 176 8.97 -5.37 -8.17
CA ASP A 176 10.06 -5.89 -9.01
C ASP A 176 11.35 -5.12 -8.73
N GLU A 177 12.38 -5.83 -8.31
CA GLU A 177 13.63 -5.23 -7.83
C GLU A 177 14.37 -4.44 -8.91
N ALA A 178 14.43 -4.96 -10.13
CA ALA A 178 15.12 -4.30 -11.23
C ALA A 178 14.41 -3.00 -11.62
N THR A 179 13.10 -3.05 -11.75
CA THR A 179 12.26 -1.88 -12.06
C THR A 179 12.37 -0.78 -11.00
N VAL A 180 12.38 -1.15 -9.71
CA VAL A 180 12.49 -0.16 -8.64
C VAL A 180 13.87 0.48 -8.60
N ARG A 181 14.94 -0.31 -8.77
CA ARG A 181 16.31 0.22 -8.83
C ARG A 181 16.46 1.20 -10.00
N GLU A 182 16.00 0.85 -11.18
CA GLU A 182 16.01 1.74 -12.35
C GLU A 182 15.23 3.03 -12.10
N ARG A 183 14.03 2.94 -11.54
CA ARG A 183 13.14 4.07 -11.27
C ARG A 183 13.72 5.07 -10.27
N LEU A 184 14.49 4.61 -9.29
CA LEU A 184 15.07 5.45 -8.25
C LEU A 184 16.52 5.91 -8.55
N ALA A 185 17.23 5.25 -9.49
CA ALA A 185 18.66 5.39 -9.71
C ALA A 185 19.14 6.85 -9.89
N SER A 186 18.37 7.69 -10.58
CA SER A 186 18.83 9.03 -10.99
C SER A 186 18.93 10.06 -9.85
N ARG A 187 18.41 9.73 -8.65
CA ARG A 187 18.32 10.67 -7.51
C ARG A 187 18.62 10.03 -6.17
N THR A 188 19.29 8.89 -6.18
CA THR A 188 19.67 8.17 -4.97
C THR A 188 21.16 7.83 -5.01
N THR A 189 21.78 7.82 -3.84
CA THR A 189 23.18 7.36 -3.65
C THR A 189 23.23 5.87 -3.37
N ASP A 190 22.16 5.30 -2.84
CA ASP A 190 22.04 3.88 -2.50
C ASP A 190 20.57 3.44 -2.58
N VAL A 191 20.34 2.20 -3.04
CA VAL A 191 19.04 1.54 -3.05
C VAL A 191 19.23 0.11 -2.56
N GLN A 192 18.76 -0.15 -1.34
CA GLN A 192 18.74 -1.49 -0.75
C GLN A 192 17.35 -2.10 -0.94
N THR A 193 17.31 -3.38 -1.21
CA THR A 193 16.08 -4.15 -1.40
C THR A 193 16.13 -5.43 -0.60
N THR A 194 15.03 -5.79 0.06
CA THR A 194 14.91 -7.03 0.84
C THR A 194 13.53 -7.62 0.62
N ARG A 195 13.46 -8.92 0.31
CA ARG A 195 12.18 -9.64 0.24
C ARG A 195 11.81 -10.12 1.63
N LEU A 196 10.61 -9.79 2.05
CA LEU A 196 10.08 -10.11 3.37
C LEU A 196 8.66 -10.68 3.23
N MET A 197 8.17 -11.31 4.30
CA MET A 197 6.82 -11.89 4.33
C MET A 197 5.95 -11.10 5.29
N ALA A 198 4.77 -10.69 4.81
CA ALA A 198 3.69 -10.20 5.63
C ALA A 198 2.76 -11.36 5.95
N GLU A 199 2.46 -11.58 7.21
CA GLU A 199 1.49 -12.57 7.63
C GLU A 199 0.09 -11.93 7.72
N LEU A 200 -0.77 -12.26 6.75
CA LEU A 200 -2.14 -11.77 6.69
C LEU A 200 -3.04 -12.75 7.47
N LYS A 201 -3.51 -12.32 8.63
CA LYS A 201 -4.38 -13.12 9.52
C LYS A 201 -5.83 -12.67 9.40
N PHE A 202 -6.67 -13.52 8.85
CA PHE A 202 -8.10 -13.29 8.72
C PHE A 202 -8.84 -14.18 9.73
N PRO A 203 -9.66 -13.62 10.63
CA PRO A 203 -10.44 -14.41 11.60
C PRO A 203 -11.66 -15.06 10.94
N PHE A 204 -11.53 -15.48 9.68
CA PHE A 204 -12.58 -15.97 8.81
C PHE A 204 -12.11 -17.21 8.07
N SER A 205 -13.03 -18.06 7.65
CA SER A 205 -12.77 -19.11 6.67
C SER A 205 -12.29 -18.55 5.33
N VAL A 206 -11.72 -19.40 4.49
CA VAL A 206 -11.28 -19.01 3.13
C VAL A 206 -12.43 -18.36 2.34
N ALA A 207 -13.62 -18.98 2.36
CA ALA A 207 -14.78 -18.46 1.64
C ALA A 207 -15.19 -17.06 2.12
N GLU A 208 -15.30 -16.87 3.43
CA GLU A 208 -15.63 -15.57 4.03
C GLU A 208 -14.53 -14.53 3.79
N THR A 209 -13.25 -14.95 3.83
CA THR A 209 -12.12 -14.05 3.50
C THR A 209 -12.24 -13.50 2.10
N ILE A 210 -12.57 -14.33 1.11
CA ILE A 210 -12.78 -13.91 -0.27
C ILE A 210 -13.94 -12.90 -0.38
N ASP A 211 -15.02 -13.09 0.37
CA ASP A 211 -16.18 -12.20 0.37
C ASP A 211 -15.92 -10.85 1.04
N HIS A 212 -14.96 -10.79 1.96
CA HIS A 212 -14.67 -9.58 2.74
C HIS A 212 -13.39 -8.85 2.33
N TYR A 213 -12.51 -9.47 1.55
CA TYR A 213 -11.27 -8.84 1.13
C TYR A 213 -11.52 -7.80 0.03
N GLY A 214 -11.25 -6.52 0.32
CA GLY A 214 -11.60 -5.38 -0.54
C GLY A 214 -11.25 -5.49 -2.03
N PRO A 215 -10.05 -5.96 -2.44
CA PRO A 215 -9.71 -6.17 -3.83
C PRO A 215 -10.61 -7.18 -4.56
N THR A 216 -10.99 -8.27 -3.90
CA THR A 216 -11.87 -9.30 -4.47
C THR A 216 -13.31 -8.85 -4.58
N VAL A 217 -13.83 -8.17 -3.56
CA VAL A 217 -15.19 -7.57 -3.58
C VAL A 217 -15.38 -6.66 -4.80
N ARG A 218 -14.38 -5.88 -5.14
CA ARG A 218 -14.44 -5.00 -6.32
C ARG A 218 -14.42 -5.76 -7.64
N ALA A 219 -13.64 -6.82 -7.71
CA ALA A 219 -13.60 -7.67 -8.89
C ALA A 219 -14.95 -8.34 -9.12
N PHE A 220 -15.58 -8.87 -8.08
CA PHE A 220 -16.93 -9.45 -8.15
C PHE A 220 -17.97 -8.43 -8.61
N ALA A 221 -17.93 -7.21 -8.08
CA ALA A 221 -18.88 -6.15 -8.46
C ALA A 221 -18.81 -5.73 -9.95
N ALA A 222 -17.71 -6.06 -10.64
CA ALA A 222 -17.50 -5.77 -12.06
C ALA A 222 -17.97 -6.89 -12.99
N LEU A 223 -18.40 -8.04 -12.46
CA LEU A 223 -18.68 -9.27 -13.22
C LEU A 223 -20.17 -9.66 -13.19
N SER A 224 -20.62 -10.38 -14.24
CA SER A 224 -21.91 -11.09 -14.23
C SER A 224 -21.89 -12.23 -13.21
N GLN A 225 -23.06 -12.70 -12.78
CA GLN A 225 -23.19 -13.79 -11.82
C GLN A 225 -22.45 -15.07 -12.24
N GLU A 226 -22.50 -15.41 -13.53
CA GLU A 226 -21.81 -16.57 -14.08
C GLU A 226 -20.28 -16.41 -14.02
N ALA A 227 -19.76 -15.24 -14.39
CA ALA A 227 -18.34 -14.95 -14.35
C ALA A 227 -17.80 -14.86 -12.90
N GLN A 228 -18.65 -14.45 -11.95
CA GLN A 228 -18.32 -14.45 -10.51
C GLN A 228 -18.02 -15.86 -9.98
N ALA A 229 -18.75 -16.89 -10.45
CA ALA A 229 -18.52 -18.28 -10.02
C ALA A 229 -17.13 -18.77 -10.43
N GLY A 230 -16.68 -18.48 -11.65
CA GLY A 230 -15.34 -18.82 -12.13
C GLY A 230 -14.23 -18.11 -11.34
N LEU A 231 -14.38 -16.79 -11.09
CA LEU A 231 -13.43 -16.05 -10.27
C LEU A 231 -13.36 -16.60 -8.85
N ARG A 232 -14.52 -16.93 -8.24
CA ARG A 232 -14.58 -17.51 -6.89
C ARG A 232 -13.81 -18.83 -6.82
N GLN A 233 -14.04 -19.73 -7.74
CA GLN A 233 -13.38 -21.04 -7.79
C GLN A 233 -11.85 -20.88 -7.89
N ASP A 234 -11.38 -19.98 -8.75
CA ASP A 234 -9.95 -19.71 -8.91
C ASP A 234 -9.32 -19.12 -7.63
N LEU A 235 -10.04 -18.20 -6.99
CA LEU A 235 -9.60 -17.58 -5.73
C LEU A 235 -9.61 -18.59 -4.58
N GLU A 236 -10.66 -19.39 -4.42
CA GLU A 236 -10.72 -20.46 -3.41
C GLU A 236 -9.54 -21.42 -3.56
N SER A 237 -9.23 -21.82 -4.78
CA SER A 237 -8.09 -22.68 -5.07
C SER A 237 -6.76 -22.05 -4.65
N LEU A 238 -6.58 -20.74 -4.87
CA LEU A 238 -5.40 -20.02 -4.44
C LEU A 238 -5.30 -19.95 -2.91
N TYR A 239 -6.38 -19.50 -2.25
CA TYR A 239 -6.39 -19.35 -0.81
C TYR A 239 -6.22 -20.66 -0.06
N ILE A 240 -6.92 -21.75 -0.47
CA ILE A 240 -6.78 -23.08 0.13
C ILE A 240 -5.34 -23.58 0.02
N ARG A 241 -4.70 -23.39 -1.13
CA ARG A 241 -3.30 -23.83 -1.35
C ARG A 241 -2.31 -23.07 -0.47
N GLN A 242 -2.58 -21.80 -0.18
CA GLN A 242 -1.67 -20.90 0.54
C GLN A 242 -2.03 -20.74 2.02
N ASN A 243 -3.19 -21.21 2.46
CA ASN A 243 -3.63 -21.08 3.85
C ASN A 243 -2.80 -21.99 4.77
N ALA A 244 -2.16 -21.37 5.77
CA ALA A 244 -1.38 -22.06 6.80
C ALA A 244 -2.21 -22.38 8.07
N ALA A 245 -3.44 -21.84 8.19
CA ALA A 245 -4.28 -22.09 9.37
C ALA A 245 -4.92 -23.49 9.31
N THR A 246 -5.10 -24.10 10.49
CA THR A 246 -5.74 -25.42 10.67
C THR A 246 -6.98 -25.35 11.58
N ASP A 247 -7.35 -24.17 12.01
CA ASP A 247 -8.43 -23.91 12.99
C ASP A 247 -9.71 -23.36 12.34
N GLY A 248 -9.80 -23.39 11.01
CA GLY A 248 -10.92 -22.83 10.25
C GLY A 248 -10.79 -21.35 9.91
N THR A 249 -9.72 -20.68 10.34
CA THR A 249 -9.37 -19.32 9.94
C THR A 249 -8.52 -19.30 8.68
N THR A 250 -8.06 -18.13 8.25
CA THR A 250 -7.19 -17.99 7.07
C THR A 250 -5.92 -17.22 7.44
N ILE A 251 -4.76 -17.85 7.25
CA ILE A 251 -3.44 -17.22 7.43
C ILE A 251 -2.66 -17.35 6.14
N ILE A 252 -2.30 -16.23 5.55
CA ILE A 252 -1.56 -16.17 4.28
C ILE A 252 -0.23 -15.46 4.48
N ALA A 253 0.86 -16.11 4.08
CA ALA A 253 2.17 -15.48 3.95
C ALA A 253 2.26 -14.76 2.60
N ALA A 254 2.28 -13.43 2.61
CA ALA A 254 2.33 -12.60 1.42
C ALA A 254 3.70 -11.92 1.27
N GLU A 255 4.43 -12.24 0.20
CA GLU A 255 5.75 -11.66 -0.06
C GLU A 255 5.62 -10.19 -0.49
N TYR A 256 6.48 -9.35 0.08
CA TYR A 256 6.67 -7.97 -0.35
C TYR A 256 8.15 -7.62 -0.49
N LEU A 257 8.43 -6.63 -1.33
CA LEU A 257 9.75 -6.01 -1.47
C LEU A 257 9.80 -4.79 -0.56
N GLU A 258 10.66 -4.83 0.45
CA GLU A 258 11.07 -3.65 1.20
C GLU A 258 12.18 -2.95 0.42
N VAL A 259 12.04 -1.64 0.23
CA VAL A 259 13.01 -0.78 -0.45
C VAL A 259 13.44 0.31 0.48
N VAL A 260 14.75 0.52 0.62
CA VAL A 260 15.35 1.65 1.36
C VAL A 260 16.25 2.40 0.40
N ALA A 261 15.86 3.61 0.03
CA ALA A 261 16.58 4.45 -0.90
C ALA A 261 17.07 5.72 -0.20
N THR A 262 18.38 5.99 -0.27
CA THR A 262 18.99 7.22 0.27
C THR A 262 19.03 8.28 -0.82
N ARG A 263 18.38 9.43 -0.60
CA ARG A 263 18.38 10.53 -1.55
C ARG A 263 19.76 11.18 -1.68
N SER A 264 20.19 11.42 -2.93
CA SER A 264 21.41 12.18 -3.27
C SER A 264 21.32 13.66 -2.91
#